data_6c878c0b0c7adb81cb6ec5d447e387fd
#
_entry.id   6c878c0b0c7adb81cb6ec5d447e387fd
#
_cell.length_a   1.000
_cell.length_b   1.000
_cell.length_c   1.000
_cell.angle_alpha   90.00
_cell.angle_beta   90.00
_cell.angle_gamma   90.00
#
_symmetry.space_group_name_H-M   'P 1'
#
loop_
_entity.id
_entity.type
_entity.pdbx_description
1 polymer ?
#
loop_
_entity_poly.entity_id
_entity_poly.type
_entity_poly.pdbx_seq_one_letter_code
_entity_poly.pdbx_strand_id
1 'polypeptide(L)'
;MITTSDYVQYQTLKDSSSIENWIDDGTIFSNREDFKTVIHHLCKYKDQNKYDYSKNNGKKAYSPIYAHYLKIMIPQNFSNEEKKSFIEKYMISLNPCFKNNSFLYCYKYKEQGKGHYIEVICFTRKYYKRKQRKLITYNSDYYFDEVNKRRCTMNNPNAVRLHRKGEPKINSVGEKI
;
A
#
# COMPACT_ATOMS: atom_id res chain seq x y z
N MET A 1 -31.21 25.36 7.21
CA MET A 1 -30.48 24.81 6.03
C MET A 1 -29.31 24.03 6.58
N ILE A 2 -29.36 22.70 6.58
CA ILE A 2 -28.30 21.83 7.12
C ILE A 2 -27.26 21.70 6.00
N THR A 3 -26.07 22.20 6.24
CA THR A 3 -24.98 22.13 5.26
C THR A 3 -24.42 20.70 5.21
N THR A 4 -24.04 20.21 4.04
CA THR A 4 -23.49 18.86 3.84
C THR A 4 -22.21 18.59 4.64
N SER A 5 -21.55 19.60 5.20
CA SER A 5 -20.37 19.49 6.05
C SER A 5 -20.63 18.86 7.42
N ASP A 6 -21.87 18.91 7.91
CA ASP A 6 -22.21 18.41 9.25
C ASP A 6 -22.37 16.88 9.31
N TYR A 7 -22.48 16.24 8.14
CA TYR A 7 -22.71 14.79 8.03
C TYR A 7 -21.47 13.95 7.77
N VAL A 8 -20.37 14.56 7.38
CA VAL A 8 -19.12 13.86 7.08
C VAL A 8 -17.94 14.53 7.78
N GLN A 9 -17.33 13.82 8.71
CA GLN A 9 -16.06 14.23 9.29
C GLN A 9 -14.91 13.51 8.54
N TYR A 10 -13.85 14.24 8.25
CA TYR A 10 -12.71 13.77 7.49
C TYR A 10 -11.40 13.99 8.26
N GLN A 11 -10.56 12.95 8.30
CA GLN A 11 -9.23 13.01 8.90
C GLN A 11 -8.22 12.23 8.06
N THR A 12 -7.00 12.74 7.98
CA THR A 12 -5.88 12.00 7.36
C THR A 12 -5.14 11.17 8.39
N LEU A 13 -4.88 9.91 8.09
CA LEU A 13 -4.10 9.02 8.94
C LEU A 13 -2.65 8.95 8.41
N LYS A 14 -1.73 9.39 9.25
CA LYS A 14 -0.29 9.42 8.95
C LYS A 14 0.49 8.35 9.72
N ASP A 15 -0.22 7.49 10.45
CA ASP A 15 0.36 6.44 11.26
C ASP A 15 -0.36 5.10 11.04
N SER A 16 0.42 4.05 10.76
CA SER A 16 -0.10 2.71 10.56
C SER A 16 -0.65 2.10 11.85
N SER A 17 -0.06 2.43 13.01
CA SER A 17 -0.55 1.95 14.30
C SER A 17 -1.95 2.44 14.62
N SER A 18 -2.31 3.65 14.20
CA SER A 18 -3.68 4.17 14.32
C SER A 18 -4.68 3.34 13.51
N ILE A 19 -4.27 2.79 12.36
CA ILE A 19 -5.12 1.92 11.53
C ILE A 19 -5.26 0.54 12.19
N GLU A 20 -4.16 -0.03 12.68
CA GLU A 20 -4.16 -1.33 13.35
C GLU A 20 -5.02 -1.32 14.62
N ASN A 21 -4.86 -0.29 15.44
CA ASN A 21 -5.63 -0.13 16.68
C ASN A 21 -7.13 0.13 16.43
N TRP A 22 -7.47 0.67 15.25
CA TRP A 22 -8.87 0.90 14.90
C TRP A 22 -9.57 -0.38 14.46
N ILE A 23 -8.84 -1.38 13.95
CA ILE A 23 -9.40 -2.67 13.48
C ILE A 23 -9.77 -3.54 14.67
N ASP A 24 -11.01 -4.02 14.70
CA ASP A 24 -11.55 -4.95 15.68
C ASP A 24 -12.45 -5.98 15.02
N ASP A 25 -13.10 -6.84 15.83
CA ASP A 25 -13.98 -7.90 15.35
C ASP A 25 -15.23 -7.38 14.60
N GLY A 26 -15.64 -6.14 14.88
CA GLY A 26 -16.77 -5.48 14.18
C GLY A 26 -16.38 -4.85 12.84
N THR A 27 -15.11 -4.95 12.43
CA THR A 27 -14.62 -4.33 11.21
C THR A 27 -14.98 -5.14 9.97
N ILE A 28 -15.66 -4.49 9.02
CA ILE A 28 -16.04 -5.07 7.72
C ILE A 28 -15.05 -4.57 6.67
N PHE A 29 -14.51 -5.47 5.87
CA PHE A 29 -13.49 -5.19 4.87
C PHE A 29 -14.06 -5.32 3.45
N SER A 30 -13.67 -4.41 2.56
CA SER A 30 -13.91 -4.56 1.12
C SER A 30 -13.21 -5.82 0.56
N ASN A 31 -12.00 -6.10 1.06
CA ASN A 31 -11.26 -7.35 0.85
C ASN A 31 -10.31 -7.58 2.05
N ARG A 32 -10.62 -8.55 2.89
CA ARG A 32 -9.92 -8.77 4.17
C ARG A 32 -8.47 -9.22 3.99
N GLU A 33 -8.19 -10.12 3.05
CA GLU A 33 -6.84 -10.65 2.85
C GLU A 33 -5.90 -9.60 2.27
N ASP A 34 -6.37 -8.89 1.23
CA ASP A 34 -5.61 -7.84 0.61
C ASP A 34 -5.38 -6.67 1.58
N PHE A 35 -6.35 -6.36 2.44
CA PHE A 35 -6.24 -5.32 3.45
C PHE A 35 -5.14 -5.63 4.48
N LYS A 36 -5.10 -6.85 5.02
CA LYS A 36 -4.04 -7.31 5.94
C LYS A 36 -2.66 -7.22 5.29
N THR A 37 -2.56 -7.64 4.04
CA THR A 37 -1.32 -7.56 3.26
C THR A 37 -0.84 -6.12 3.10
N VAL A 38 -1.75 -5.19 2.81
CA VAL A 38 -1.44 -3.76 2.66
C VAL A 38 -0.96 -3.15 3.97
N ILE A 39 -1.63 -3.43 5.10
CA ILE A 39 -1.18 -2.96 6.41
C ILE A 39 0.24 -3.44 6.71
N HIS A 40 0.49 -4.73 6.55
CA HIS A 40 1.83 -5.30 6.76
C HIS A 40 2.90 -4.59 5.90
N HIS A 41 2.61 -4.33 4.64
CA HIS A 41 3.51 -3.60 3.76
C HIS A 41 3.69 -2.14 4.16
N LEU A 42 2.63 -1.47 4.61
CA LEU A 42 2.71 -0.07 5.07
C LEU A 42 3.59 0.07 6.31
N CYS A 43 3.46 -0.84 7.28
CA CYS A 43 4.32 -0.87 8.46
C CYS A 43 5.80 -1.06 8.09
N LYS A 44 6.08 -2.02 7.23
CA LYS A 44 7.45 -2.29 6.75
C LYS A 44 8.04 -1.12 5.94
N TYR A 45 7.22 -0.44 5.13
CA TYR A 45 7.64 0.72 4.32
C TYR A 45 7.93 1.95 5.16
N LYS A 46 7.23 2.13 6.28
CA LYS A 46 7.45 3.22 7.23
C LYS A 46 8.85 3.15 7.82
N ASP A 47 9.29 1.97 8.22
CA ASP A 47 10.60 1.78 8.84
C ASP A 47 11.74 1.96 7.82
N GLN A 48 11.59 1.47 6.61
CA GLN A 48 12.56 1.68 5.53
C GLN A 48 12.67 3.13 5.09
N ASN A 49 11.54 3.83 4.85
CA ASN A 49 11.56 5.23 4.44
C ASN A 49 12.11 6.16 5.52
N LYS A 50 11.87 5.87 6.79
CA LYS A 50 12.44 6.63 7.90
C LYS A 50 13.97 6.51 7.94
N TYR A 51 14.50 5.34 7.61
CA TYR A 51 15.92 5.07 7.51
C TYR A 51 16.59 5.73 6.31
N ASP A 52 15.95 5.66 5.13
CA ASP A 52 16.51 6.22 3.89
C ASP A 52 16.47 7.75 3.86
N TYR A 53 15.43 8.35 4.44
CA TYR A 53 15.28 9.81 4.50
C TYR A 53 16.25 10.47 5.47
N SER A 54 16.54 9.82 6.60
CA SER A 54 17.50 10.32 7.58
C SER A 54 18.94 10.28 7.06
N LYS A 55 19.26 9.35 6.16
CA LYS A 55 20.61 9.22 5.56
C LYS A 55 20.89 10.19 4.44
N ASN A 56 19.88 10.61 3.68
CA ASN A 56 20.13 11.24 2.37
C ASN A 56 20.11 12.76 2.34
N ASN A 57 19.54 13.54 3.27
CA ASN A 57 19.40 14.97 2.98
C ASN A 57 19.25 15.96 4.15
N GLY A 58 19.26 15.60 5.41
CA GLY A 58 19.02 16.57 6.50
C GLY A 58 17.67 17.31 6.43
N LYS A 59 16.80 16.97 5.47
CA LYS A 59 15.46 17.55 5.30
C LYS A 59 14.47 16.83 6.20
N LYS A 60 13.55 17.57 6.81
CA LYS A 60 12.45 17.01 7.59
C LYS A 60 11.75 15.92 6.78
N ALA A 61 11.70 14.70 7.32
CA ALA A 61 11.02 13.58 6.69
C ALA A 61 9.54 13.96 6.44
N TYR A 62 9.11 13.91 5.18
CA TYR A 62 7.72 14.07 4.82
C TYR A 62 6.94 12.86 5.37
N SER A 63 5.96 13.12 6.23
CA SER A 63 5.09 12.06 6.75
C SER A 63 4.02 11.72 5.71
N PRO A 64 4.10 10.58 5.01
CA PRO A 64 3.12 10.26 3.98
C PRO A 64 1.75 10.03 4.61
N ILE A 65 0.71 10.41 3.88
CA ILE A 65 -0.67 10.04 4.22
C ILE A 65 -0.87 8.59 3.79
N TYR A 66 -1.18 7.71 4.73
CA TYR A 66 -1.43 6.29 4.45
C TYR A 66 -2.87 6.01 4.11
N ALA A 67 -3.79 6.63 4.86
CA ALA A 67 -5.21 6.42 4.73
C ALA A 67 -5.99 7.69 5.06
N HIS A 68 -7.25 7.68 4.67
CA HIS A 68 -8.24 8.64 5.10
C HIS A 68 -9.23 7.96 6.03
N TYR A 69 -9.59 8.65 7.10
CA TYR A 69 -10.69 8.30 7.98
C TYR A 69 -11.88 9.19 7.66
N LEU A 70 -13.04 8.57 7.52
CA LEU A 70 -14.31 9.22 7.30
C LEU A 70 -15.29 8.76 8.37
N LYS A 71 -16.03 9.70 8.96
CA LYS A 71 -17.17 9.43 9.83
C LYS A 71 -18.40 10.01 9.16
N ILE A 72 -19.32 9.14 8.75
CA ILE A 72 -20.49 9.48 7.96
C ILE A 72 -21.74 9.22 8.77
N MET A 73 -22.56 10.24 8.99
CA MET A 73 -23.87 10.09 9.64
C MET A 73 -24.83 9.40 8.68
N ILE A 74 -25.59 8.44 9.21
CA ILE A 74 -26.60 7.70 8.46
C ILE A 74 -27.96 7.79 9.16
N PRO A 75 -29.09 7.63 8.45
CA PRO A 75 -30.41 7.52 9.06
C PRO A 75 -30.49 6.33 10.04
N GLN A 76 -31.18 6.56 11.15
CA GLN A 76 -31.32 5.58 12.22
C GLN A 76 -32.08 4.32 11.80
N ASN A 77 -32.98 4.44 10.83
CA ASN A 77 -33.86 3.38 10.37
C ASN A 77 -33.28 2.52 9.24
N PHE A 78 -32.02 2.74 8.88
CA PHE A 78 -31.38 1.88 7.86
C PHE A 78 -31.21 0.44 8.36
N SER A 79 -31.68 -0.53 7.59
CA SER A 79 -31.35 -1.94 7.75
C SER A 79 -29.86 -2.20 7.51
N ASN A 80 -29.36 -3.38 7.87
CA ASN A 80 -27.96 -3.74 7.63
C ASN A 80 -27.62 -3.81 6.13
N GLU A 81 -28.57 -4.26 5.30
CA GLU A 81 -28.43 -4.31 3.84
C GLU A 81 -28.37 -2.90 3.24
N GLU A 82 -29.20 -1.98 3.73
CA GLU A 82 -29.21 -0.58 3.30
C GLU A 82 -27.91 0.12 3.70
N LYS A 83 -27.43 -0.09 4.93
CA LYS A 83 -26.12 0.43 5.38
C LYS A 83 -24.99 -0.05 4.50
N LYS A 84 -24.96 -1.34 4.15
CA LYS A 84 -23.95 -1.91 3.27
C LYS A 84 -24.04 -1.34 1.86
N SER A 85 -25.22 -1.32 1.29
CA SER A 85 -25.46 -0.75 -0.06
C SER A 85 -25.09 0.74 -0.12
N PHE A 86 -25.41 1.48 0.94
CA PHE A 86 -25.06 2.90 1.04
C PHE A 86 -23.54 3.12 1.00
N ILE A 87 -22.78 2.40 1.85
CA ILE A 87 -21.33 2.60 1.91
C ILE A 87 -20.65 2.19 0.61
N GLU A 88 -21.07 1.09 -0.02
CA GLU A 88 -20.52 0.67 -1.31
C GLU A 88 -20.72 1.72 -2.39
N LYS A 89 -21.95 2.25 -2.53
CA LYS A 89 -22.28 3.31 -3.50
C LYS A 89 -21.54 4.60 -3.19
N TYR A 90 -21.43 4.96 -1.91
CA TYR A 90 -20.74 6.17 -1.47
C TYR A 90 -19.24 6.09 -1.80
N MET A 91 -18.57 4.99 -1.51
CA MET A 91 -17.15 4.79 -1.83
C MET A 91 -16.92 4.85 -3.35
N ILE A 92 -17.76 4.21 -4.14
CA ILE A 92 -17.68 4.26 -5.61
C ILE A 92 -17.89 5.70 -6.14
N SER A 93 -18.77 6.48 -5.52
CA SER A 93 -18.99 7.88 -5.91
C SER A 93 -17.78 8.77 -5.59
N LEU A 94 -17.08 8.50 -4.49
CA LEU A 94 -15.83 9.19 -4.16
C LEU A 94 -14.72 8.86 -5.15
N ASN A 95 -14.58 7.60 -5.55
CA ASN A 95 -13.61 7.16 -6.54
C ASN A 95 -14.07 5.85 -7.20
N PRO A 96 -14.33 5.84 -8.52
CA PRO A 96 -14.76 4.64 -9.24
C PRO A 96 -13.80 3.43 -9.10
N CYS A 97 -12.54 3.66 -8.75
CA CYS A 97 -11.57 2.59 -8.54
C CYS A 97 -11.88 1.70 -7.33
N PHE A 98 -12.76 2.13 -6.40
CA PHE A 98 -13.22 1.26 -5.30
C PHE A 98 -14.05 0.08 -5.81
N LYS A 99 -14.75 0.23 -6.93
CA LYS A 99 -15.53 -0.87 -7.55
C LYS A 99 -14.68 -2.09 -7.91
N ASN A 100 -13.42 -1.88 -8.29
CA ASN A 100 -12.53 -2.94 -8.77
C ASN A 100 -11.53 -3.40 -7.71
N ASN A 101 -11.75 -3.08 -6.43
CA ASN A 101 -10.81 -3.32 -5.33
C ASN A 101 -9.39 -2.79 -5.59
N SER A 102 -9.24 -1.82 -6.50
CA SER A 102 -7.96 -1.13 -6.73
C SER A 102 -7.60 -0.19 -5.59
N PHE A 103 -8.62 0.29 -4.86
CA PHE A 103 -8.48 0.96 -3.58
C PHE A 103 -9.20 0.12 -2.53
N LEU A 104 -8.55 -0.10 -1.41
CA LEU A 104 -9.11 -0.88 -0.33
C LEU A 104 -9.69 0.03 0.74
N TYR A 105 -10.78 -0.39 1.35
CA TYR A 105 -11.39 0.26 2.49
C TYR A 105 -11.93 -0.77 3.48
N CYS A 106 -12.11 -0.33 4.71
CA CYS A 106 -12.86 -1.07 5.73
C CYS A 106 -13.72 -0.09 6.52
N TYR A 107 -14.75 -0.59 7.16
CA TYR A 107 -15.71 0.23 7.87
C TYR A 107 -16.32 -0.48 9.08
N LYS A 108 -16.88 0.32 9.98
CA LYS A 108 -17.67 -0.14 11.13
C LYS A 108 -18.94 0.67 11.26
N TYR A 109 -19.94 0.06 11.84
CA TYR A 109 -21.13 0.78 12.32
C TYR A 109 -20.92 1.21 13.76
N LYS A 110 -21.24 2.44 14.06
CA LYS A 110 -21.16 3.02 15.39
C LYS A 110 -22.44 3.73 15.74
N GLU A 111 -22.82 3.61 17.02
CA GLU A 111 -23.90 4.36 17.61
C GLU A 111 -23.31 5.25 18.71
N GLN A 112 -23.62 6.52 18.66
CA GLN A 112 -23.16 7.48 19.66
C GLN A 112 -24.30 8.43 20.03
N GLY A 113 -24.85 8.27 21.22
CA GLY A 113 -26.05 8.99 21.65
C GLY A 113 -27.25 8.65 20.74
N LYS A 114 -27.82 9.67 20.10
CA LYS A 114 -28.92 9.49 19.13
C LYS A 114 -28.43 9.36 17.67
N GLY A 115 -27.12 9.40 17.44
CA GLY A 115 -26.55 9.37 16.10
C GLY A 115 -26.08 7.97 15.69
N HIS A 116 -26.38 7.59 14.46
CA HIS A 116 -25.86 6.39 13.80
C HIS A 116 -24.81 6.81 12.76
N TYR A 117 -23.66 6.15 12.78
CA TYR A 117 -22.53 6.52 11.94
C TYR A 117 -21.94 5.29 11.26
N ILE A 118 -21.38 5.50 10.08
CA ILE A 118 -20.42 4.59 9.46
C ILE A 118 -19.04 5.25 9.56
N GLU A 119 -18.12 4.59 10.24
CA GLU A 119 -16.72 4.98 10.27
C GLU A 119 -15.98 4.17 9.21
N VAL A 120 -15.22 4.84 8.35
CA VAL A 120 -14.52 4.23 7.22
C VAL A 120 -13.04 4.59 7.27
N ILE A 121 -12.18 3.60 7.05
CA ILE A 121 -10.78 3.83 6.70
C ILE A 121 -10.58 3.40 5.25
N CYS A 122 -10.09 4.29 4.40
CA CYS A 122 -9.75 3.99 3.02
C CYS A 122 -8.31 4.38 2.70
N PHE A 123 -7.62 3.53 1.93
CA PHE A 123 -6.25 3.79 1.53
C PHE A 123 -6.15 4.82 0.41
N THR A 124 -5.11 5.63 0.45
CA THR A 124 -4.86 6.71 -0.52
C THR A 124 -4.20 6.23 -1.80
N ARG A 125 -3.69 5.00 -1.81
CA ARG A 125 -2.95 4.45 -2.94
C ARG A 125 -3.61 3.23 -3.51
N LYS A 126 -3.54 3.06 -4.82
CA LYS A 126 -3.99 1.85 -5.51
C LYS A 126 -3.23 0.65 -4.98
N TYR A 127 -3.97 -0.40 -4.65
CA TYR A 127 -3.41 -1.70 -4.37
C TYR A 127 -3.27 -2.47 -5.68
N TYR A 128 -2.06 -2.92 -5.95
CA TYR A 128 -1.79 -3.80 -7.08
C TYR A 128 -1.34 -5.15 -6.55
N LYS A 129 -2.14 -6.16 -6.76
CA LYS A 129 -1.75 -7.54 -6.49
C LYS A 129 -0.64 -7.91 -7.49
N ARG A 130 0.61 -7.79 -7.08
CA ARG A 130 1.73 -8.18 -7.95
C ARG A 130 1.71 -9.69 -8.13
N LYS A 131 1.37 -10.14 -9.33
CA LYS A 131 1.44 -11.56 -9.71
C LYS A 131 2.88 -12.07 -9.85
N GLN A 132 3.87 -11.18 -10.00
CA GLN A 132 5.27 -11.55 -10.17
C GLN A 132 6.18 -10.57 -9.41
N ARG A 133 7.17 -11.12 -8.70
CA ARG A 133 8.29 -10.32 -8.20
C ARG A 133 9.02 -9.76 -9.41
N LYS A 134 9.33 -8.47 -9.43
CA LYS A 134 10.20 -7.88 -10.43
C LYS A 134 11.58 -8.49 -10.22
N LEU A 135 12.00 -9.34 -11.14
CA LEU A 135 13.32 -9.97 -11.07
C LEU A 135 14.40 -8.87 -11.04
N ILE A 136 15.35 -9.03 -10.14
CA ILE A 136 16.54 -8.18 -10.11
C ILE A 136 17.40 -8.59 -11.30
N THR A 137 17.74 -7.65 -12.15
CA THR A 137 18.55 -7.90 -13.34
C THR A 137 19.91 -7.22 -13.24
N TYR A 138 20.85 -7.67 -14.04
CA TYR A 138 22.14 -7.00 -14.18
C TYR A 138 21.97 -5.69 -14.96
N ASN A 139 22.55 -4.59 -14.44
CA ASN A 139 22.46 -3.26 -15.05
C ASN A 139 23.42 -3.09 -16.24
N SER A 140 24.42 -3.94 -16.38
CA SER A 140 25.44 -3.93 -17.44
C SER A 140 25.92 -5.35 -17.69
N ASP A 141 26.54 -5.55 -18.84
CA ASP A 141 27.29 -6.77 -19.13
C ASP A 141 28.45 -6.93 -18.14
N TYR A 142 28.73 -8.16 -17.74
CA TYR A 142 29.82 -8.46 -16.82
C TYR A 142 30.80 -9.42 -17.50
N TYR A 143 32.05 -8.95 -17.63
CA TYR A 143 33.16 -9.71 -18.22
C TYR A 143 34.21 -10.03 -17.16
N PHE A 144 34.78 -11.22 -17.26
CA PHE A 144 35.81 -11.72 -16.36
C PHE A 144 36.98 -12.25 -17.18
N ASP A 145 38.19 -11.91 -16.79
CA ASP A 145 39.43 -12.43 -17.36
C ASP A 145 39.82 -13.67 -16.57
N GLU A 146 39.68 -14.83 -17.21
CA GLU A 146 39.95 -16.10 -16.54
C GLU A 146 41.45 -16.33 -16.29
N VAL A 147 42.31 -15.69 -17.07
CA VAL A 147 43.76 -15.82 -16.91
C VAL A 147 44.22 -15.01 -15.67
N ASN A 148 43.83 -13.74 -15.62
CA ASN A 148 44.22 -12.85 -14.54
C ASN A 148 43.27 -12.86 -13.32
N LYS A 149 42.20 -13.67 -13.35
CA LYS A 149 41.19 -13.86 -12.28
C LYS A 149 40.59 -12.53 -11.79
N ARG A 150 40.28 -11.61 -12.71
CA ARG A 150 39.74 -10.29 -12.39
C ARG A 150 38.66 -9.84 -13.35
N ARG A 151 37.85 -8.88 -12.91
CA ARG A 151 36.90 -8.22 -13.79
C ARG A 151 37.64 -7.47 -14.90
N CYS A 152 37.12 -7.55 -16.12
CA CYS A 152 37.69 -6.87 -17.28
C CYS A 152 36.61 -6.20 -18.15
N THR A 153 37.01 -5.54 -19.21
CA THR A 153 36.12 -4.96 -20.22
C THR A 153 36.00 -5.94 -21.40
N MET A 154 35.00 -5.71 -22.24
CA MET A 154 34.77 -6.51 -23.47
C MET A 154 35.98 -6.57 -24.39
N ASN A 155 36.83 -5.55 -24.39
CA ASN A 155 38.00 -5.45 -25.28
C ASN A 155 39.20 -6.25 -24.80
N ASN A 156 39.14 -6.89 -23.64
CA ASN A 156 40.22 -7.76 -23.16
C ASN A 156 40.22 -9.05 -23.97
N PRO A 157 41.35 -9.51 -24.55
CA PRO A 157 41.40 -10.74 -25.34
C PRO A 157 41.02 -12.02 -24.59
N ASN A 158 41.15 -11.99 -23.27
CA ASN A 158 40.78 -13.12 -22.38
C ASN A 158 39.41 -12.92 -21.72
N ALA A 159 38.57 -12.00 -22.24
CA ALA A 159 37.31 -11.69 -21.67
C ALA A 159 36.25 -12.76 -21.92
N VAL A 160 35.76 -13.38 -20.86
CA VAL A 160 34.58 -14.25 -20.86
C VAL A 160 33.40 -13.47 -20.31
N ARG A 161 32.29 -13.40 -21.03
CA ARG A 161 31.09 -12.76 -20.54
C ARG A 161 30.33 -13.68 -19.61
N LEU A 162 30.26 -13.31 -18.33
CA LEU A 162 29.52 -14.07 -17.31
C LEU A 162 28.02 -13.75 -17.28
N HIS A 163 27.66 -12.46 -17.45
CA HIS A 163 26.26 -12.01 -17.44
C HIS A 163 26.00 -10.94 -18.47
N ARG A 164 24.76 -10.91 -18.98
CA ARG A 164 24.26 -9.87 -19.88
C ARG A 164 23.45 -8.81 -19.11
N LYS A 165 23.48 -7.58 -19.59
CA LYS A 165 22.54 -6.55 -19.16
C LYS A 165 21.10 -7.06 -19.35
N GLY A 166 20.28 -6.93 -18.30
CA GLY A 166 18.89 -7.41 -18.28
C GLY A 166 18.71 -8.88 -17.93
N GLU A 167 19.79 -9.67 -17.81
CA GLU A 167 19.71 -11.03 -17.30
C GLU A 167 19.29 -11.06 -15.82
N PRO A 168 18.38 -11.97 -15.39
CA PRO A 168 18.01 -12.13 -13.99
C PRO A 168 19.22 -12.51 -13.14
N LYS A 169 19.37 -11.88 -11.99
CA LYS A 169 20.33 -12.31 -10.98
C LYS A 169 19.86 -13.62 -10.34
N ILE A 170 20.83 -14.47 -10.00
CA ILE A 170 20.61 -15.76 -9.36
C ILE A 170 21.20 -15.69 -7.96
N ASN A 171 20.48 -16.21 -6.95
CA ASN A 171 21.00 -16.33 -5.58
C ASN A 171 21.98 -17.53 -5.47
N SER A 172 22.58 -17.71 -4.29
CA SER A 172 23.51 -18.82 -4.01
C SER A 172 22.89 -20.21 -4.13
N VAL A 173 21.56 -20.30 -4.19
CA VAL A 173 20.78 -21.55 -4.31
C VAL A 173 20.34 -21.81 -5.76
N GLY A 174 20.69 -20.89 -6.70
CA GLY A 174 20.34 -21.03 -8.12
C GLY A 174 18.97 -20.49 -8.51
N GLU A 175 18.27 -19.78 -7.61
CA GLU A 175 16.96 -19.19 -7.90
C GLU A 175 17.09 -17.76 -8.42
N LYS A 176 16.22 -17.37 -9.36
CA LYS A 176 16.11 -15.98 -9.85
C LYS A 176 15.55 -15.09 -8.73
N ILE A 177 16.24 -14.00 -8.40
CA ILE A 177 15.89 -13.04 -7.37
C ILE A 177 15.40 -11.72 -7.92
#